data_6e48e8cbb414da8dead3f354759f4192
#
_entry.id   6e48e8cbb414da8dead3f354759f4192
#
_cell.length_a   1.000
_cell.length_b   1.000
_cell.length_c   1.000
_cell.angle_alpha   90.00
_cell.angle_beta   90.00
_cell.angle_gamma   90.00
#
_symmetry.space_group_name_H-M   'P 1'
#
loop_
_entity.id
_entity.type
_entity.pdbx_description
1 polymer ?
#
loop_
_entity_poly.entity_id
_entity_poly.type
_entity_poly.pdbx_seq_one_letter_code
_entity_poly.pdbx_strand_id
1 'polypeptide(L)'
;MTIKAVVFDAYGTLYDVQSVAAVTDEAFPGYGELISQIWRLKQLEYTWLRSLMGRYEDFSVITRESLVFTLKALGLAFDTAVFERIMEKYVHLDLYPDAKTALAGLKDCKLAILSNGSTDMLNALVRNTGLDTILDATISIDSTKIFKPSP
;
A
#
# COMPACT_ATOMS: atom_id res chain seq x y z
N MET A 1 22.06 -21.55 12.94
CA MET A 1 21.81 -20.06 12.90
C MET A 1 20.41 -19.81 13.41
N THR A 2 20.25 -18.93 14.39
CA THR A 2 18.91 -18.58 14.90
C THR A 2 18.50 -17.27 14.25
N ILE A 3 17.31 -17.22 13.62
CA ILE A 3 16.72 -15.98 13.07
C ILE A 3 16.39 -15.06 14.25
N LYS A 4 16.87 -13.83 14.20
CA LYS A 4 16.67 -12.83 15.27
C LYS A 4 15.69 -11.74 14.90
N ALA A 5 15.47 -11.52 13.59
CA ALA A 5 14.55 -10.52 13.06
C ALA A 5 13.90 -11.03 11.77
N VAL A 6 12.66 -10.61 11.56
CA VAL A 6 11.91 -10.85 10.33
C VAL A 6 11.41 -9.50 9.82
N VAL A 7 11.66 -9.23 8.53
CA VAL A 7 11.26 -7.99 7.86
C VAL A 7 10.25 -8.34 6.78
N PHE A 8 9.08 -7.73 6.85
CA PHE A 8 7.97 -7.94 5.92
C PHE A 8 7.85 -6.78 4.93
N ASP A 9 7.38 -7.07 3.73
CA ASP A 9 6.73 -6.04 2.93
C ASP A 9 5.33 -5.72 3.50
N ALA A 10 4.75 -4.58 3.12
CA ALA A 10 3.42 -4.18 3.58
C ALA A 10 2.33 -4.57 2.58
N TYR A 11 2.31 -3.90 1.43
CA TYR A 11 1.23 -3.93 0.44
C TYR A 11 1.26 -5.21 -0.42
N GLY A 12 0.32 -6.11 -0.18
CA GLY A 12 0.26 -7.42 -0.83
C GLY A 12 0.99 -8.53 -0.06
N THR A 13 1.45 -8.23 1.18
CA THR A 13 2.08 -9.21 2.08
C THR A 13 1.36 -9.27 3.42
N LEU A 14 1.32 -8.18 4.18
CA LEU A 14 0.52 -8.08 5.40
C LEU A 14 -0.87 -7.49 5.11
N TYR A 15 -0.95 -6.56 4.17
CA TYR A 15 -2.16 -5.81 3.82
C TYR A 15 -2.69 -6.22 2.46
N ASP A 16 -3.98 -6.54 2.41
CA ASP A 16 -4.68 -6.88 1.18
C ASP A 16 -5.04 -5.60 0.40
N VAL A 17 -4.29 -5.34 -0.66
CA VAL A 17 -4.52 -4.20 -1.55
C VAL A 17 -5.82 -4.32 -2.35
N GLN A 18 -6.39 -5.52 -2.49
CA GLN A 18 -7.66 -5.73 -3.16
C GLN A 18 -8.85 -5.33 -2.27
N SER A 19 -8.64 -5.12 -0.97
CA SER A 19 -9.69 -4.66 -0.05
C SER A 19 -10.27 -3.28 -0.42
N VAL A 20 -9.61 -2.53 -1.33
CA VAL A 20 -10.17 -1.30 -1.92
C VAL A 20 -11.34 -1.56 -2.89
N ALA A 21 -11.49 -2.80 -3.37
CA ALA A 21 -12.52 -3.15 -4.35
C ALA A 21 -13.93 -2.83 -3.85
N ALA A 22 -14.19 -2.99 -2.57
CA ALA A 22 -15.50 -2.68 -1.98
C ALA A 22 -15.86 -1.19 -2.12
N VAL A 23 -14.96 -0.28 -1.72
CA VAL A 23 -15.22 1.17 -1.80
C VAL A 23 -15.25 1.67 -3.25
N THR A 24 -14.47 1.07 -4.13
CA THR A 24 -14.49 1.41 -5.55
C THR A 24 -15.75 0.89 -6.24
N ASP A 25 -16.29 -0.27 -5.82
CA ASP A 25 -17.56 -0.79 -6.34
C ASP A 25 -18.77 0.01 -5.86
N GLU A 26 -18.75 0.49 -4.61
CA GLU A 26 -19.76 1.45 -4.13
C GLU A 26 -19.78 2.74 -4.94
N ALA A 27 -18.62 3.25 -5.35
CA ALA A 27 -18.49 4.47 -6.14
C ALA A 27 -18.82 4.23 -7.61
N PHE A 28 -18.46 3.07 -8.15
CA PHE A 28 -18.60 2.69 -9.55
C PHE A 28 -19.09 1.24 -9.65
N PRO A 29 -20.41 0.99 -9.54
CA PRO A 29 -20.97 -0.34 -9.48
C PRO A 29 -20.55 -1.24 -10.66
N GLY A 30 -20.04 -2.42 -10.34
CA GLY A 30 -19.53 -3.40 -11.30
C GLY A 30 -18.08 -3.17 -11.75
N TYR A 31 -17.40 -2.11 -11.26
CA TYR A 31 -16.02 -1.82 -11.64
C TYR A 31 -15.00 -2.06 -10.50
N GLY A 32 -15.46 -2.42 -9.29
CA GLY A 32 -14.61 -2.49 -8.10
C GLY A 32 -13.33 -3.29 -8.28
N GLU A 33 -13.42 -4.53 -8.72
CA GLU A 33 -12.25 -5.39 -8.96
C GLU A 33 -11.37 -4.87 -10.09
N LEU A 34 -11.97 -4.42 -11.20
CA LEU A 34 -11.22 -3.92 -12.36
C LEU A 34 -10.43 -2.66 -12.01
N ILE A 35 -11.04 -1.72 -11.29
CA ILE A 35 -10.34 -0.52 -10.79
C ILE A 35 -9.18 -0.94 -9.90
N SER A 36 -9.41 -1.80 -8.92
CA SER A 36 -8.41 -2.27 -7.97
C SER A 36 -7.20 -2.89 -8.67
N GLN A 37 -7.44 -3.76 -9.67
CA GLN A 37 -6.37 -4.42 -10.43
C GLN A 37 -5.56 -3.42 -11.28
N ILE A 38 -6.22 -2.57 -12.08
CA ILE A 38 -5.53 -1.60 -12.94
C ILE A 38 -4.79 -0.58 -12.09
N TRP A 39 -5.42 -0.09 -11.01
CA TRP A 39 -4.80 0.86 -10.08
C TRP A 39 -3.50 0.29 -9.50
N ARG A 40 -3.55 -0.95 -8.99
CA ARG A 40 -2.35 -1.61 -8.44
C ARG A 40 -1.25 -1.78 -9.48
N LEU A 41 -1.58 -2.22 -10.70
CA LEU A 41 -0.60 -2.35 -11.79
C LEU A 41 0.06 -1.01 -12.13
N LYS A 42 -0.73 0.06 -12.28
CA LYS A 42 -0.21 1.40 -12.55
C LYS A 42 0.64 1.96 -11.42
N GLN A 43 0.22 1.73 -10.19
CA GLN A 43 0.98 2.14 -9.02
C GLN A 43 2.39 1.51 -9.00
N LEU A 44 2.50 0.21 -9.27
CA LEU A 44 3.80 -0.47 -9.39
C LEU A 44 4.61 0.05 -10.58
N GLU A 45 3.99 0.17 -11.75
CA GLU A 45 4.64 0.71 -12.94
C GLU A 45 5.22 2.11 -12.68
N TYR A 46 4.46 2.99 -12.04
CA TYR A 46 4.91 4.35 -11.74
C TYR A 46 6.07 4.37 -10.75
N THR A 47 6.10 3.49 -9.74
CA THR A 47 7.26 3.39 -8.84
C THR A 47 8.54 3.02 -9.61
N TRP A 48 8.44 2.06 -10.53
CA TRP A 48 9.59 1.64 -11.35
C TRP A 48 10.04 2.72 -12.31
N LEU A 49 9.11 3.37 -13.02
CA LEU A 49 9.42 4.45 -13.95
C LEU A 49 10.06 5.65 -13.23
N ARG A 50 9.53 6.05 -12.08
CA ARG A 50 10.09 7.14 -11.25
C ARG A 50 11.53 6.81 -10.82
N SER A 51 11.79 5.56 -10.39
CA SER A 51 13.14 5.11 -10.03
C SER A 51 14.08 5.14 -11.23
N LEU A 52 13.66 4.62 -12.38
CA LEU A 52 14.46 4.61 -13.61
C LEU A 52 14.79 6.02 -14.13
N MET A 53 13.85 6.95 -14.00
CA MET A 53 14.05 8.36 -14.41
C MET A 53 14.85 9.18 -13.39
N GLY A 54 15.12 8.67 -12.19
CA GLY A 54 15.70 9.44 -11.09
C GLY A 54 14.79 10.58 -10.62
N ARG A 55 13.46 10.45 -10.75
CA ARG A 55 12.44 11.43 -10.39
C ARG A 55 11.53 10.89 -9.31
N TYR A 56 12.06 10.83 -8.12
CA TYR A 56 11.31 10.36 -6.95
C TYR A 56 10.14 11.31 -6.64
N GLU A 57 8.99 10.70 -6.43
CA GLU A 57 7.84 11.25 -5.72
C GLU A 57 7.42 10.23 -4.67
N ASP A 58 6.85 10.65 -3.56
CA ASP A 58 6.45 9.71 -2.53
C ASP A 58 5.28 8.82 -2.98
N PHE A 59 5.08 7.73 -2.25
CA PHE A 59 4.10 6.72 -2.63
C PHE A 59 2.65 7.23 -2.58
N SER A 60 2.35 8.26 -1.80
CA SER A 60 1.01 8.86 -1.75
C SER A 60 0.69 9.57 -3.07
N VAL A 61 1.65 10.31 -3.62
CA VAL A 61 1.53 10.96 -4.93
C VAL A 61 1.34 9.91 -6.02
N ILE A 62 2.16 8.86 -6.02
CA ILE A 62 2.05 7.76 -6.99
C ILE A 62 0.70 7.07 -6.90
N THR A 63 0.21 6.83 -5.69
CA THR A 63 -1.10 6.21 -5.45
C THR A 63 -2.22 7.06 -6.01
N ARG A 64 -2.16 8.39 -5.84
CA ARG A 64 -3.13 9.34 -6.41
C ARG A 64 -3.08 9.40 -7.93
N GLU A 65 -1.88 9.57 -8.49
CA GLU A 65 -1.68 9.66 -9.95
C GLU A 65 -2.15 8.39 -10.66
N SER A 66 -1.85 7.21 -10.11
CA SER A 66 -2.27 5.91 -10.66
C SER A 66 -3.78 5.70 -10.57
N LEU A 67 -4.47 6.19 -9.52
CA LEU A 67 -5.93 6.17 -9.45
C LEU A 67 -6.55 7.09 -10.51
N VAL A 68 -6.04 8.32 -10.65
CA VAL A 68 -6.50 9.25 -11.71
C VAL A 68 -6.36 8.61 -13.09
N PHE A 69 -5.21 8.00 -13.37
CA PHE A 69 -5.02 7.27 -14.63
C PHE A 69 -6.08 6.18 -14.81
N THR A 70 -6.28 5.35 -13.79
CA THR A 70 -7.22 4.21 -13.84
C THR A 70 -8.64 4.66 -14.15
N LEU A 71 -9.15 5.65 -13.40
CA LEU A 71 -10.51 6.15 -13.59
C LEU A 71 -10.70 6.77 -14.97
N LYS A 72 -9.72 7.55 -15.44
CA LYS A 72 -9.76 8.14 -16.80
C LYS A 72 -9.68 7.08 -17.90
N ALA A 73 -8.82 6.07 -17.75
CA ALA A 73 -8.68 5.00 -18.73
C ALA A 73 -9.97 4.17 -18.87
N LEU A 74 -10.74 4.05 -17.78
CA LEU A 74 -12.04 3.37 -17.77
C LEU A 74 -13.21 4.29 -18.17
N GLY A 75 -12.96 5.58 -18.45
CA GLY A 75 -14.00 6.54 -18.80
C GLY A 75 -14.94 6.89 -17.64
N LEU A 76 -14.51 6.67 -16.40
CA LEU A 76 -15.30 6.92 -15.20
C LEU A 76 -15.16 8.38 -14.76
N ALA A 77 -16.28 9.11 -14.69
CA ALA A 77 -16.31 10.46 -14.16
C ALA A 77 -16.33 10.43 -12.63
N PHE A 78 -15.54 11.28 -12.00
CA PHE A 78 -15.45 11.38 -10.55
C PHE A 78 -15.29 12.82 -10.10
N ASP A 79 -15.79 13.11 -8.91
CA ASP A 79 -15.53 14.36 -8.20
C ASP A 79 -14.48 14.17 -7.10
N THR A 80 -14.11 15.26 -6.46
CA THR A 80 -13.11 15.24 -5.37
C THR A 80 -13.57 14.39 -4.19
N ALA A 81 -14.84 14.39 -3.83
CA ALA A 81 -15.33 13.66 -2.66
C ALA A 81 -15.23 12.13 -2.88
N VAL A 82 -15.63 11.64 -4.04
CA VAL A 82 -15.49 10.22 -4.43
C VAL A 82 -14.01 9.84 -4.46
N PHE A 83 -13.17 10.67 -5.07
CA PHE A 83 -11.73 10.41 -5.17
C PHE A 83 -11.06 10.30 -3.79
N GLU A 84 -11.30 11.26 -2.89
CA GLU A 84 -10.69 11.25 -1.56
C GLU A 84 -11.22 10.09 -0.70
N ARG A 85 -12.48 9.69 -0.83
CA ARG A 85 -13.03 8.52 -0.15
C ARG A 85 -12.32 7.22 -0.56
N ILE A 86 -12.02 7.07 -1.85
CA ILE A 86 -11.26 5.92 -2.36
C ILE A 86 -9.82 5.96 -1.84
N MET A 87 -9.18 7.14 -1.86
CA MET A 87 -7.82 7.32 -1.34
C MET A 87 -7.72 7.02 0.15
N GLU A 88 -8.73 7.41 0.94
CA GLU A 88 -8.78 7.14 2.38
C GLU A 88 -8.78 5.64 2.69
N LYS A 89 -9.43 4.81 1.87
CA LYS A 89 -9.37 3.35 2.04
C LYS A 89 -7.94 2.81 1.95
N TYR A 90 -7.04 3.49 1.24
CA TYR A 90 -5.66 3.03 1.10
C TYR A 90 -4.82 3.14 2.38
N VAL A 91 -5.24 3.93 3.35
CA VAL A 91 -4.67 3.96 4.70
C VAL A 91 -5.49 3.14 5.71
N HIS A 92 -6.55 2.47 5.24
CA HIS A 92 -7.43 1.57 6.00
C HIS A 92 -7.59 0.21 5.32
N LEU A 93 -6.52 -0.30 4.69
CA LEU A 93 -6.52 -1.63 4.08
C LEU A 93 -6.75 -2.72 5.13
N ASP A 94 -7.40 -3.78 4.70
CA ASP A 94 -7.58 -4.95 5.52
C ASP A 94 -6.28 -5.77 5.59
N LEU A 95 -6.01 -6.39 6.74
CA LEU A 95 -4.94 -7.38 6.84
C LEU A 95 -5.38 -8.67 6.15
N TYR A 96 -4.40 -9.39 5.57
CA TYR A 96 -4.68 -10.78 5.20
C TYR A 96 -5.09 -11.59 6.44
N PRO A 97 -5.99 -12.59 6.29
CA PRO A 97 -6.56 -13.32 7.43
C PRO A 97 -5.53 -14.01 8.32
N ASP A 98 -4.41 -14.41 7.76
CA ASP A 98 -3.31 -15.11 8.46
C ASP A 98 -2.26 -14.17 9.07
N ALA A 99 -2.26 -12.87 8.70
CA ALA A 99 -1.21 -11.92 9.07
C ALA A 99 -1.01 -11.82 10.59
N LYS A 100 -2.07 -11.60 11.36
CA LYS A 100 -1.97 -11.48 12.83
C LYS A 100 -1.49 -12.77 13.49
N THR A 101 -1.95 -13.92 13.00
CA THR A 101 -1.54 -15.24 13.53
C THR A 101 -0.08 -15.50 13.21
N ALA A 102 0.38 -15.19 11.99
CA ALA A 102 1.78 -15.33 11.60
C ALA A 102 2.71 -14.46 12.46
N LEU A 103 2.34 -13.18 12.65
CA LEU A 103 3.12 -12.26 13.49
C LEU A 103 3.19 -12.73 14.94
N ALA A 104 2.08 -13.21 15.51
CA ALA A 104 2.05 -13.75 16.87
C ALA A 104 2.94 -15.00 17.05
N GLY A 105 3.08 -15.81 15.99
CA GLY A 105 3.99 -16.97 15.98
C GLY A 105 5.49 -16.60 16.00
N LEU A 106 5.82 -15.34 15.70
CA LEU A 106 7.20 -14.83 15.59
C LEU A 106 7.62 -13.95 16.78
N LYS A 107 6.92 -14.03 17.90
CA LYS A 107 7.12 -13.19 19.11
C LYS A 107 8.54 -13.15 19.66
N ASP A 108 9.34 -14.19 19.36
CA ASP A 108 10.74 -14.30 19.81
C ASP A 108 11.73 -13.59 18.86
N CYS A 109 11.24 -13.05 17.76
CA CYS A 109 12.00 -12.28 16.77
C CYS A 109 11.65 -10.79 16.84
N LYS A 110 12.58 -9.94 16.42
CA LYS A 110 12.26 -8.55 16.08
C LYS A 110 11.44 -8.52 14.79
N LEU A 111 10.36 -7.74 14.78
CA LEU A 111 9.46 -7.66 13.64
C LEU A 111 9.47 -6.25 13.03
N ALA A 112 9.69 -6.17 11.74
CA ALA A 112 9.68 -4.88 11.05
C ALA A 112 8.96 -4.95 9.70
N ILE A 113 8.48 -3.79 9.23
CA ILE A 113 8.07 -3.58 7.85
C ILE A 113 9.17 -2.81 7.12
N LEU A 114 9.46 -3.20 5.87
CA LEU A 114 10.23 -2.43 4.89
C LEU A 114 9.42 -2.29 3.60
N SER A 115 8.92 -1.10 3.32
CA SER A 115 7.95 -0.87 2.25
C SER A 115 8.26 0.32 1.36
N ASN A 116 7.72 0.27 0.14
CA ASN A 116 7.67 1.39 -0.80
C ASN A 116 6.67 2.49 -0.38
N GLY A 117 5.78 2.19 0.59
CA GLY A 117 4.84 3.17 1.13
C GLY A 117 5.54 4.38 1.75
N SER A 118 4.94 5.57 1.60
CA SER A 118 5.44 6.76 2.30
C SER A 118 5.33 6.59 3.81
N THR A 119 6.18 7.29 4.54
CA THR A 119 6.25 7.21 6.00
C THR A 119 4.88 7.47 6.64
N ASP A 120 4.17 8.50 6.18
CA ASP A 120 2.87 8.88 6.73
C ASP A 120 1.78 7.82 6.44
N MET A 121 1.75 7.29 5.20
CA MET A 121 0.81 6.22 4.82
C MET A 121 1.05 4.95 5.64
N LEU A 122 2.30 4.52 5.80
CA LEU A 122 2.65 3.33 6.58
C LEU A 122 2.31 3.51 8.07
N ASN A 123 2.63 4.66 8.64
CA ASN A 123 2.32 4.94 10.05
C ASN A 123 0.81 4.98 10.30
N ALA A 124 0.02 5.54 9.37
CA ALA A 124 -1.43 5.50 9.45
C ALA A 124 -1.96 4.06 9.37
N LEU A 125 -1.50 3.30 8.36
CA LEU A 125 -1.94 1.93 8.12
C LEU A 125 -1.62 1.00 9.30
N VAL A 126 -0.41 1.10 9.86
CA VAL A 126 0.03 0.30 11.01
C VAL A 126 -0.80 0.62 12.25
N ARG A 127 -1.06 1.91 12.53
CA ARG A 127 -1.93 2.33 13.64
C ARG A 127 -3.38 1.89 13.45
N ASN A 128 -3.95 2.08 12.27
CA ASN A 128 -5.34 1.73 11.99
C ASN A 128 -5.63 0.24 12.13
N THR A 129 -4.62 -0.61 12.00
CA THR A 129 -4.74 -2.07 12.15
C THR A 129 -4.25 -2.61 13.49
N GLY A 130 -3.69 -1.74 14.34
CA GLY A 130 -3.14 -2.10 15.67
C GLY A 130 -1.81 -2.86 15.61
N LEU A 131 -1.12 -2.85 14.46
CA LEU A 131 0.20 -3.46 14.31
C LEU A 131 1.32 -2.63 14.95
N ASP A 132 1.08 -1.37 15.30
CA ASP A 132 1.99 -0.50 16.03
C ASP A 132 2.39 -1.05 17.41
N THR A 133 1.56 -1.91 17.99
CA THR A 133 1.84 -2.60 19.26
C THR A 133 2.61 -3.91 19.10
N ILE A 134 2.78 -4.39 17.87
CA ILE A 134 3.39 -5.69 17.53
C ILE A 134 4.74 -5.51 16.84
N LEU A 135 4.85 -4.51 15.98
CA LEU A 135 6.05 -4.25 15.19
C LEU A 135 7.08 -3.44 15.99
N ASP A 136 8.35 -3.86 15.92
CA ASP A 136 9.47 -3.10 16.49
C ASP A 136 9.87 -1.89 15.61
N ALA A 137 9.63 -1.96 14.29
CA ALA A 137 9.96 -0.88 13.37
C ALA A 137 9.08 -0.88 12.12
N THR A 138 8.82 0.31 11.62
CA THR A 138 8.19 0.55 10.30
C THR A 138 9.14 1.41 9.47
N ILE A 139 9.67 0.85 8.38
CA ILE A 139 10.71 1.45 7.56
C ILE A 139 10.14 1.77 6.17
N SER A 140 10.11 3.04 5.83
CA SER A 140 9.81 3.53 4.49
C SER A 140 11.09 3.74 3.69
N ILE A 141 10.98 3.56 2.37
CA ILE A 141 12.07 3.93 1.43
C ILE A 141 12.19 5.45 1.23
N ASP A 142 11.36 6.26 1.87
CA ASP A 142 11.39 7.72 1.73
C ASP A 142 12.77 8.32 1.99
N SER A 143 13.57 7.71 2.87
CA SER A 143 14.92 8.17 3.17
C SER A 143 15.92 7.91 2.03
N THR A 144 15.68 6.88 1.22
CA THR A 144 16.56 6.49 0.11
C THR A 144 16.16 7.14 -1.22
N LYS A 145 14.91 7.62 -1.32
CA LYS A 145 14.32 8.23 -2.52
C LYS A 145 14.38 7.34 -3.77
N ILE A 146 14.37 6.04 -3.57
CA ILE A 146 14.35 5.06 -4.65
C ILE A 146 13.49 3.88 -4.25
N PHE A 147 12.58 3.45 -5.15
CA PHE A 147 11.67 2.35 -4.85
C PHE A 147 12.32 0.98 -4.99
N LYS A 148 11.92 0.04 -4.13
CA LYS A 148 12.22 -1.38 -4.35
C LYS A 148 11.67 -1.79 -5.72
N PRO A 149 12.39 -2.66 -6.50
CA PRO A 149 13.51 -3.51 -6.12
C PRO A 149 14.90 -2.93 -6.43
N SER A 150 15.06 -1.61 -6.53
CA SER A 150 16.41 -1.06 -6.72
C SER A 150 17.31 -1.50 -5.58
N PRO A 151 18.59 -1.90 -5.87
CA PRO A 151 19.54 -2.31 -4.87
C PRO A 151 19.94 -1.16 -3.93
#